data_36419c4a2dfed78845c823ebea3ae7d6
#
_entry.id   36419c4a2dfed78845c823ebea3ae7d6
#
_cell.length_a   1.000
_cell.length_b   1.000
_cell.length_c   1.000
_cell.angle_alpha   90.00
_cell.angle_beta   90.00
_cell.angle_gamma   90.00
#
_symmetry.space_group_name_H-M   'P 1'
#
loop_
_entity.id
_entity.type
_entity.pdbx_description
1 polymer ?
#
loop_
_entity_poly.entity_id
_entity_poly.type
_entity_poly.pdbx_seq_one_letter_code
_entity_poly.pdbx_strand_id
1 'polypeptide(L)'
;MCIRDRPDTLVESELFGHVRGAFTGAMNDRRGKFELANGGTLFLDEVGELSLTVQAKLLRVLQSGQLQRLGSDKEHQVDVRLIAATNRDLAEEVRSGRYRADFYHRLSVYPLLVPALRDRGRDVLLLSGYFLEQNRSRMGLNSLRLTSDAQAALLAYAWPGNCLLYTSPSPRDLSTSRMPSSA
;
A
#
# COMPACT_ATOMS: atom_id res chain seq x y z
N MET A 1 0.99 -5.21 -1.89
CA MET A 1 1.28 -6.40 -1.05
C MET A 1 0.87 -6.04 0.36
N CYS A 2 -0.18 -6.67 0.90
CA CYS A 2 -0.65 -6.38 2.26
C CYS A 2 0.30 -7.04 3.28
N ILE A 3 0.89 -6.24 4.16
CA ILE A 3 1.85 -6.68 5.19
C ILE A 3 1.12 -7.25 6.41
N ARG A 4 -0.14 -6.87 6.59
CA ARG A 4 -0.94 -7.00 7.81
C ARG A 4 -1.09 -8.41 8.39
N ASP A 5 -1.06 -9.46 7.56
CA ASP A 5 -1.36 -10.85 7.99
C ASP A 5 -0.18 -11.81 7.82
N ARG A 6 1.05 -11.30 7.65
CA ARG A 6 2.22 -12.14 7.41
C ARG A 6 3.13 -12.18 8.63
N PRO A 7 3.67 -13.37 8.99
CA PRO A 7 4.74 -13.47 9.99
C PRO A 7 5.92 -12.56 9.62
N ASP A 8 6.52 -11.88 10.60
CA ASP A 8 7.65 -10.98 10.40
C ASP A 8 8.78 -11.60 9.59
N THR A 9 9.08 -12.88 9.81
CA THR A 9 10.10 -13.63 9.07
C THR A 9 9.83 -13.69 7.56
N LEU A 10 8.55 -13.73 7.15
CA LEU A 10 8.19 -13.71 5.72
C LEU A 10 8.36 -12.31 5.12
N VAL A 11 7.99 -11.27 5.86
CA VAL A 11 8.19 -9.87 5.44
C VAL A 11 9.69 -9.58 5.29
N GLU A 12 10.49 -9.97 6.29
CA GLU A 12 11.94 -9.83 6.24
C GLU A 12 12.55 -10.58 5.05
N SER A 13 12.15 -11.83 4.86
CA SER A 13 12.61 -12.67 3.75
C SER A 13 12.27 -12.06 2.38
N GLU A 14 11.09 -11.46 2.23
CA GLU A 14 10.71 -10.80 0.98
C GLU A 14 11.49 -9.51 0.73
N LEU A 15 11.72 -8.71 1.78
CA LEU A 15 12.43 -7.43 1.65
C LEU A 15 13.93 -7.62 1.48
N PHE A 16 14.54 -8.42 2.35
CA PHE A 16 16.01 -8.54 2.46
C PHE A 16 16.56 -9.80 1.79
N GLY A 17 15.71 -10.80 1.51
CA GLY A 17 16.13 -12.10 1.03
C GLY A 17 16.57 -13.04 2.16
N HIS A 18 16.86 -14.28 1.81
CA HIS A 18 17.36 -15.29 2.74
C HIS A 18 18.31 -16.26 2.06
N VAL A 19 19.15 -16.91 2.84
CA VAL A 19 19.93 -18.08 2.40
C VAL A 19 19.22 -19.37 2.82
N ARG A 20 19.54 -20.45 2.17
CA ARG A 20 19.02 -21.78 2.51
C ARG A 20 19.25 -22.07 3.99
N GLY A 21 18.21 -22.57 4.67
CA GLY A 21 18.27 -22.90 6.10
C GLY A 21 18.08 -21.73 7.07
N ALA A 22 17.84 -20.51 6.59
CA ALA A 22 17.67 -19.32 7.44
C ALA A 22 16.45 -19.41 8.38
N PHE A 23 15.42 -20.15 7.99
CA PHE A 23 14.23 -20.44 8.80
C PHE A 23 13.57 -21.73 8.33
N THR A 24 12.63 -22.27 9.09
CA THR A 24 11.86 -23.47 8.72
C THR A 24 11.12 -23.26 7.41
N GLY A 25 11.48 -24.00 6.36
CA GLY A 25 10.92 -23.83 5.00
C GLY A 25 11.81 -23.04 4.02
N ALA A 26 12.96 -22.51 4.45
CA ALA A 26 13.93 -21.88 3.57
C ALA A 26 14.74 -22.94 2.78
N MET A 27 14.15 -23.52 1.76
CA MET A 27 14.72 -24.61 0.96
C MET A 27 15.85 -24.15 0.03
N ASN A 28 15.80 -22.92 -0.44
CA ASN A 28 16.73 -22.34 -1.41
C ASN A 28 17.11 -20.92 -1.02
N ASP A 29 18.19 -20.40 -1.59
CA ASP A 29 18.53 -18.98 -1.50
C ASP A 29 17.51 -18.13 -2.27
N ARG A 30 17.13 -16.97 -1.70
CA ARG A 30 16.23 -16.03 -2.35
C ARG A 30 16.76 -14.60 -2.23
N ARG A 31 16.80 -13.89 -3.35
CA ARG A 31 17.10 -12.46 -3.36
C ARG A 31 15.90 -11.66 -2.85
N GLY A 32 16.16 -10.66 -2.03
CA GLY A 32 15.14 -9.73 -1.52
C GLY A 32 14.77 -8.64 -2.52
N LYS A 33 13.66 -7.93 -2.21
CA LYS A 33 13.16 -6.81 -3.04
C LYS A 33 14.16 -5.68 -3.16
N PHE A 34 14.93 -5.38 -2.11
CA PHE A 34 15.99 -4.37 -2.16
C PHE A 34 17.11 -4.74 -3.15
N GLU A 35 17.55 -5.99 -3.17
CA GLU A 35 18.54 -6.43 -4.15
C GLU A 35 18.01 -6.37 -5.59
N LEU A 36 16.72 -6.73 -5.78
CA LEU A 36 16.07 -6.70 -7.09
C LEU A 36 15.84 -5.28 -7.60
N ALA A 37 15.65 -4.33 -6.68
CA ALA A 37 15.45 -2.91 -6.98
C ALA A 37 16.75 -2.10 -7.04
N ASN A 38 17.92 -2.75 -6.95
CA ASN A 38 19.22 -2.05 -6.96
C ASN A 38 19.39 -1.20 -8.23
N GLY A 39 19.76 0.05 -8.07
CA GLY A 39 19.83 1.05 -9.14
C GLY A 39 18.47 1.61 -9.58
N GLY A 40 17.39 1.26 -8.87
CA GLY A 40 16.03 1.64 -9.23
C GLY A 40 15.21 2.18 -8.06
N THR A 41 13.89 2.00 -8.14
CA THR A 41 12.94 2.49 -7.13
C THR A 41 12.14 1.33 -6.53
N LEU A 42 12.03 1.30 -5.21
CA LEU A 42 11.19 0.39 -4.45
C LEU A 42 10.02 1.15 -3.84
N PHE A 43 8.80 0.73 -4.13
CA PHE A 43 7.60 1.22 -3.48
C PHE A 43 7.20 0.28 -2.35
N LEU A 44 7.13 0.81 -1.13
CA LEU A 44 6.63 0.10 0.05
C LEU A 44 5.30 0.69 0.48
N ASP A 45 4.26 -0.12 0.42
CA ASP A 45 2.94 0.23 0.92
C ASP A 45 2.75 -0.25 2.36
N GLU A 46 1.91 0.45 3.11
CA GLU A 46 1.57 0.15 4.51
C GLU A 46 2.80 0.09 5.44
N VAL A 47 3.77 1.01 5.28
CA VAL A 47 4.99 1.00 6.11
C VAL A 47 4.71 1.20 7.61
N GLY A 48 3.54 1.74 7.97
CA GLY A 48 3.10 1.87 9.36
C GLY A 48 2.76 0.53 10.04
N GLU A 49 2.65 -0.57 9.27
CA GLU A 49 2.39 -1.93 9.78
C GLU A 49 3.67 -2.75 10.03
N LEU A 50 4.84 -2.19 9.72
CA LEU A 50 6.12 -2.89 9.89
C LEU A 50 6.46 -3.06 11.37
N SER A 51 6.94 -4.25 11.75
CA SER A 51 7.46 -4.50 13.09
C SER A 51 8.73 -3.69 13.37
N LEU A 52 9.00 -3.40 14.64
CA LEU A 52 10.19 -2.65 15.07
C LEU A 52 11.51 -3.29 14.58
N THR A 53 11.54 -4.61 14.45
CA THR A 53 12.68 -5.36 13.91
C THR A 53 12.92 -5.05 12.44
N VAL A 54 11.86 -5.08 11.63
CA VAL A 54 11.92 -4.75 10.20
C VAL A 54 12.29 -3.28 10.00
N GLN A 55 11.72 -2.37 10.81
CA GLN A 55 12.05 -0.95 10.79
C GLN A 55 13.55 -0.71 11.02
N ALA A 56 14.16 -1.41 12.01
CA ALA A 56 15.59 -1.29 12.30
C ALA A 56 16.48 -1.73 11.13
N LYS A 57 16.14 -2.84 10.48
CA LYS A 57 16.84 -3.35 9.30
C LYS A 57 16.70 -2.41 8.10
N LEU A 58 15.50 -1.90 7.87
CA LEU A 58 15.23 -0.90 6.82
C LEU A 58 16.03 0.37 7.03
N LEU A 59 16.09 0.86 8.26
CA LEU A 59 16.87 2.05 8.60
C LEU A 59 18.34 1.87 8.23
N ARG A 60 18.93 0.71 8.54
CA ARG A 60 20.33 0.39 8.17
C ARG A 60 20.51 0.45 6.65
N VAL A 61 19.63 -0.17 5.88
CA VAL A 61 19.70 -0.13 4.42
C VAL A 61 19.58 1.30 3.88
N LEU A 62 18.67 2.12 4.44
CA LEU A 62 18.47 3.50 4.01
C LEU A 62 19.62 4.44 4.41
N GLN A 63 20.35 4.14 5.47
CA GLN A 63 21.47 4.97 5.95
C GLN A 63 22.77 4.65 5.24
N SER A 64 23.10 3.37 5.11
CA SER A 64 24.43 2.90 4.64
C SER A 64 24.37 2.20 3.27
N GLY A 65 23.18 1.88 2.75
CA GLY A 65 23.04 1.03 1.57
C GLY A 65 23.41 -0.44 1.84
N GLN A 66 23.71 -0.81 3.09
CA GLN A 66 24.13 -2.17 3.44
C GLN A 66 22.91 -3.04 3.73
N LEU A 67 22.81 -4.13 3.00
CA LEU A 67 21.77 -5.13 3.12
C LEU A 67 22.39 -6.48 3.50
N GLN A 68 21.76 -7.15 4.47
CA GLN A 68 22.14 -8.49 4.90
C GLN A 68 20.95 -9.43 4.74
N ARG A 69 21.15 -10.57 4.07
CA ARG A 69 20.10 -11.59 3.94
C ARG A 69 19.91 -12.33 5.27
N LEU A 70 18.69 -12.82 5.51
CA LEU A 70 18.41 -13.66 6.66
C LEU A 70 19.29 -14.92 6.60
N GLY A 71 19.90 -15.24 7.75
CA GLY A 71 20.78 -16.41 7.88
C GLY A 71 22.17 -16.25 7.26
N SER A 72 22.55 -15.04 6.83
CA SER A 72 23.87 -14.77 6.26
C SER A 72 24.51 -13.56 6.92
N ASP A 73 25.82 -13.64 7.20
CA ASP A 73 26.62 -12.51 7.68
C ASP A 73 27.19 -11.66 6.53
N LYS A 74 26.95 -12.07 5.29
CA LYS A 74 27.46 -11.36 4.11
C LYS A 74 26.64 -10.10 3.86
N GLU A 75 27.32 -8.96 3.78
CA GLU A 75 26.72 -7.68 3.41
C GLU A 75 26.73 -7.49 1.90
N HIS A 76 25.64 -6.94 1.38
CA HIS A 76 25.47 -6.55 -0.01
C HIS A 76 25.22 -5.04 -0.06
N GLN A 77 25.94 -4.35 -0.93
CA GLN A 77 25.68 -2.93 -1.17
C GLN A 77 24.53 -2.76 -2.16
N VAL A 78 23.57 -1.92 -1.82
CA VAL A 78 22.43 -1.57 -2.69
C VAL A 78 22.23 -0.07 -2.72
N ASP A 79 21.86 0.44 -3.88
CA ASP A 79 21.43 1.82 -4.09
C ASP A 79 19.98 1.81 -4.59
N VAL A 80 19.03 2.17 -3.72
CA VAL A 80 17.61 2.07 -4.00
C VAL A 80 16.90 3.34 -3.57
N ARG A 81 16.18 3.97 -4.49
CA ARG A 81 15.23 5.02 -4.14
C ARG A 81 13.98 4.42 -3.50
N LEU A 82 13.69 4.81 -2.26
CA LEU A 82 12.50 4.35 -1.55
C LEU A 82 11.35 5.36 -1.70
N ILE A 83 10.17 4.84 -2.04
CA ILE A 83 8.89 5.54 -1.91
C ILE A 83 8.04 4.74 -0.93
N ALA A 84 7.59 5.39 0.14
CA ALA A 84 6.80 4.75 1.19
C ALA A 84 5.39 5.34 1.24
N ALA A 85 4.39 4.50 1.47
CA ALA A 85 3.01 4.90 1.70
C ALA A 85 2.46 4.31 2.99
N THR A 86 1.57 5.03 3.65
CA THR A 86 0.85 4.58 4.84
C THR A 86 -0.46 5.33 4.99
N ASN A 87 -1.44 4.70 5.60
CA ASN A 87 -2.69 5.30 6.02
C ASN A 87 -2.69 5.66 7.52
N ARG A 88 -1.59 5.38 8.25
CA ARG A 88 -1.45 5.68 9.67
C ARG A 88 -0.76 7.03 9.88
N ASP A 89 -1.10 7.70 10.98
CA ASP A 89 -0.32 8.83 11.50
C ASP A 89 0.96 8.29 12.16
N LEU A 90 2.08 8.32 11.42
CA LEU A 90 3.35 7.81 11.92
C LEU A 90 3.86 8.60 13.13
N ALA A 91 3.52 9.89 13.26
CA ALA A 91 3.92 10.68 14.44
C ALA A 91 3.20 10.17 15.70
N GLU A 92 1.92 9.77 15.58
CA GLU A 92 1.19 9.13 16.67
C GLU A 92 1.73 7.74 16.99
N GLU A 93 2.10 6.96 15.97
CA GLU A 93 2.72 5.65 16.15
C GLU A 93 4.08 5.75 16.87
N VAL A 94 4.86 6.81 16.62
CA VAL A 94 6.11 7.10 17.36
C VAL A 94 5.80 7.43 18.83
N ARG A 95 4.82 8.32 19.10
CA ARG A 95 4.44 8.68 20.48
C ARG A 95 3.98 7.48 21.31
N SER A 96 3.30 6.54 20.68
CA SER A 96 2.83 5.30 21.30
C SER A 96 3.87 4.19 21.38
N GLY A 97 5.10 4.40 20.88
CA GLY A 97 6.20 3.42 20.90
C GLY A 97 6.06 2.28 19.89
N ARG A 98 5.08 2.32 19.01
CA ARG A 98 4.89 1.29 17.96
C ARG A 98 5.73 1.53 16.71
N TYR A 99 6.29 2.74 16.57
CA TYR A 99 7.15 3.11 15.46
C TYR A 99 8.42 3.79 15.97
N ARG A 100 9.57 3.52 15.33
CA ARG A 100 10.86 4.09 15.73
C ARG A 100 10.97 5.54 15.26
N ALA A 101 11.35 6.44 16.14
CA ALA A 101 11.55 7.85 15.83
C ALA A 101 12.65 8.09 14.77
N ASP A 102 13.76 7.33 14.86
CA ASP A 102 14.88 7.43 13.92
C ASP A 102 14.47 7.01 12.50
N PHE A 103 13.66 5.96 12.36
CA PHE A 103 13.14 5.51 11.08
C PHE A 103 12.09 6.49 10.51
N TYR A 104 11.20 7.01 11.37
CA TYR A 104 10.26 8.06 10.99
C TYR A 104 10.95 9.27 10.37
N HIS A 105 11.98 9.82 11.05
CA HIS A 105 12.73 10.98 10.53
C HIS A 105 13.45 10.68 9.22
N ARG A 106 13.91 9.46 9.02
CA ARG A 106 14.56 9.07 7.77
C ARG A 106 13.57 8.95 6.60
N LEU A 107 12.33 8.51 6.86
CA LEU A 107 11.29 8.42 5.83
C LEU A 107 10.63 9.77 5.54
N SER A 108 10.42 10.60 6.55
CA SER A 108 9.64 11.84 6.45
C SER A 108 10.45 13.03 5.92
N VAL A 109 11.47 12.79 5.09
CA VAL A 109 12.25 13.86 4.44
C VAL A 109 11.40 14.66 3.46
N TYR A 110 10.49 14.00 2.76
CA TYR A 110 9.59 14.63 1.80
C TYR A 110 8.17 14.06 1.90
N PRO A 111 7.37 14.54 2.88
CA PRO A 111 6.02 14.05 3.06
C PRO A 111 5.08 14.58 1.97
N LEU A 112 4.30 13.68 1.37
CA LEU A 112 3.25 14.00 0.41
C LEU A 112 1.90 13.60 1.01
N LEU A 113 1.06 14.58 1.30
CA LEU A 113 -0.29 14.33 1.76
C LEU A 113 -1.21 14.11 0.56
N VAL A 114 -1.80 12.92 0.46
CA VAL A 114 -2.83 12.60 -0.53
C VAL A 114 -4.20 12.90 0.09
N PRO A 115 -4.95 13.90 -0.39
CA PRO A 115 -6.24 14.24 0.18
C PRO A 115 -7.27 13.14 -0.07
N ALA A 116 -8.22 12.97 0.88
CA ALA A 116 -9.33 12.05 0.71
C ALA A 116 -10.23 12.48 -0.46
N LEU A 117 -10.93 11.52 -1.07
CA LEU A 117 -11.76 11.79 -2.26
C LEU A 117 -12.83 12.86 -2.00
N ARG A 118 -13.42 12.90 -0.80
CA ARG A 118 -14.38 13.93 -0.38
C ARG A 118 -13.81 15.36 -0.39
N ASP A 119 -12.47 15.49 -0.23
CA ASP A 119 -11.78 16.78 -0.16
C ASP A 119 -11.24 17.22 -1.55
N ARG A 120 -11.46 16.40 -2.58
CA ARG A 120 -10.97 16.61 -3.95
C ARG A 120 -12.03 17.20 -4.89
N GLY A 121 -13.09 17.75 -4.33
CA GLY A 121 -14.14 18.45 -5.09
C GLY A 121 -14.78 17.57 -6.18
N ARG A 122 -14.63 17.96 -7.44
CA ARG A 122 -15.30 17.29 -8.57
C ARG A 122 -14.57 16.04 -9.10
N ASP A 123 -13.47 15.62 -8.52
CA ASP A 123 -12.74 14.41 -8.93
C ASP A 123 -13.60 13.15 -8.81
N VAL A 124 -14.57 13.16 -7.88
CA VAL A 124 -15.60 12.13 -7.76
C VAL A 124 -16.30 11.89 -9.11
N LEU A 125 -16.69 12.94 -9.82
CA LEU A 125 -17.40 12.82 -11.10
C LEU A 125 -16.46 12.34 -12.22
N LEU A 126 -15.20 12.77 -12.22
CA LEU A 126 -14.21 12.30 -13.19
C LEU A 126 -13.95 10.80 -13.03
N LEU A 127 -13.75 10.34 -11.80
CA LEU A 127 -13.57 8.92 -11.50
C LEU A 127 -14.83 8.10 -11.84
N SER A 128 -16.03 8.62 -11.52
CA SER A 128 -17.29 7.97 -11.88
C SER A 128 -17.40 7.79 -13.40
N GLY A 129 -17.09 8.83 -14.17
CA GLY A 129 -17.08 8.78 -15.63
C GLY A 129 -16.09 7.73 -16.17
N TYR A 130 -14.89 7.68 -15.62
CA TYR A 130 -13.88 6.71 -16.00
C TYR A 130 -14.35 5.25 -15.75
N PHE A 131 -14.86 4.96 -14.55
CA PHE A 131 -15.34 3.62 -14.23
C PHE A 131 -16.61 3.22 -14.99
N LEU A 132 -17.49 4.18 -15.26
CA LEU A 132 -18.65 3.93 -16.13
C LEU A 132 -18.21 3.54 -17.55
N GLU A 133 -17.24 4.22 -18.11
CA GLU A 133 -16.72 3.91 -19.44
C GLU A 133 -16.03 2.54 -19.49
N GLN A 134 -15.25 2.19 -18.46
CA GLN A 134 -14.68 0.84 -18.34
C GLN A 134 -15.76 -0.24 -18.28
N ASN A 135 -16.80 -0.03 -17.46
CA ASN A 135 -17.88 -1.00 -17.32
C ASN A 135 -18.75 -1.06 -18.60
N ARG A 136 -19.00 0.09 -19.23
CA ARG A 136 -19.69 0.16 -20.52
C ARG A 136 -19.00 -0.72 -21.56
N SER A 137 -17.68 -0.59 -21.69
CA SER A 137 -16.88 -1.37 -22.63
C SER A 137 -16.91 -2.87 -22.30
N ARG A 138 -16.83 -3.25 -21.02
CA ARG A 138 -16.92 -4.65 -20.58
C ARG A 138 -18.26 -5.29 -20.84
N MET A 139 -19.36 -4.52 -20.70
CA MET A 139 -20.74 -5.00 -20.84
C MET A 139 -21.28 -4.88 -22.26
N GLY A 140 -20.52 -4.29 -23.20
CA GLY A 140 -20.98 -4.08 -24.58
C GLY A 140 -22.16 -3.10 -24.69
N LEU A 141 -22.30 -2.17 -23.73
CA LEU A 141 -23.41 -1.20 -23.73
C LEU A 141 -23.11 -0.02 -24.66
N ASN A 142 -24.12 0.50 -25.33
CA ASN A 142 -23.96 1.58 -26.31
C ASN A 142 -23.62 2.92 -25.67
N SER A 143 -24.23 3.26 -24.53
CA SER A 143 -24.00 4.54 -23.85
C SER A 143 -24.42 4.43 -22.38
N LEU A 144 -23.58 4.96 -21.48
CA LEU A 144 -23.88 5.16 -20.07
C LEU A 144 -23.54 6.60 -19.70
N ARG A 145 -24.50 7.32 -19.10
CA ARG A 145 -24.29 8.69 -18.60
C ARG A 145 -24.87 8.85 -17.21
N LEU A 146 -24.21 9.66 -16.39
CA LEU A 146 -24.75 10.07 -15.09
C LEU A 146 -25.83 11.13 -15.30
N THR A 147 -27.00 10.92 -14.70
CA THR A 147 -28.04 11.96 -14.58
C THR A 147 -27.57 13.07 -13.65
N SER A 148 -28.18 14.24 -13.70
CA SER A 148 -27.91 15.36 -12.78
C SER A 148 -28.09 14.95 -11.32
N ASP A 149 -29.16 14.20 -11.02
CA ASP A 149 -29.47 13.74 -9.66
C ASP A 149 -28.42 12.73 -9.15
N ALA A 150 -27.98 11.81 -10.01
CA ALA A 150 -26.90 10.89 -9.70
C ALA A 150 -25.57 11.64 -9.43
N GLN A 151 -25.25 12.67 -10.20
CA GLN A 151 -24.07 13.51 -9.96
C GLN A 151 -24.15 14.23 -8.62
N ALA A 152 -25.33 14.80 -8.29
CA ALA A 152 -25.55 15.47 -7.00
C ALA A 152 -25.39 14.49 -5.83
N ALA A 153 -25.96 13.29 -5.94
CA ALA A 153 -25.83 12.25 -4.91
C ALA A 153 -24.36 11.81 -4.72
N LEU A 154 -23.62 11.63 -5.81
CA LEU A 154 -22.19 11.27 -5.76
C LEU A 154 -21.36 12.35 -5.08
N LEU A 155 -21.65 13.64 -5.33
CA LEU A 155 -20.94 14.77 -4.71
C LEU A 155 -21.29 14.92 -3.23
N ALA A 156 -22.51 14.56 -2.81
CA ALA A 156 -22.96 14.63 -1.42
C ALA A 156 -22.44 13.46 -0.56
N TYR A 157 -22.01 12.37 -1.18
CA TYR A 157 -21.57 11.18 -0.45
C TYR A 157 -20.19 11.36 0.18
N ALA A 158 -19.97 10.82 1.38
CA ALA A 158 -18.75 11.02 2.17
C ALA A 158 -17.53 10.19 1.70
N TRP A 159 -17.71 9.21 0.84
CA TRP A 159 -16.66 8.35 0.27
C TRP A 159 -15.70 7.74 1.30
N PRO A 160 -16.17 7.03 2.34
CA PRO A 160 -15.32 6.53 3.42
C PRO A 160 -14.23 5.55 2.94
N GLY A 161 -14.49 4.84 1.84
CA GLY A 161 -13.54 3.94 1.16
C GLY A 161 -12.82 4.55 -0.03
N ASN A 162 -12.91 5.87 -0.23
CA ASN A 162 -12.33 6.57 -1.38
C ASN A 162 -12.69 5.87 -2.72
N CYS A 163 -11.72 5.77 -3.65
CA CYS A 163 -11.95 5.18 -4.96
C CYS A 163 -12.18 3.65 -4.95
N LEU A 164 -11.90 2.94 -3.85
CA LEU A 164 -12.19 1.51 -3.74
C LEU A 164 -13.69 1.21 -3.89
N LEU A 165 -14.56 2.17 -3.55
CA LEU A 165 -16.01 2.01 -3.74
C LEU A 165 -16.44 1.99 -5.22
N TYR A 166 -15.58 2.43 -6.15
CA TYR A 166 -15.82 2.30 -7.59
C TYR A 166 -15.37 0.95 -8.16
N THR A 167 -14.48 0.23 -7.47
CA THR A 167 -14.13 -1.11 -7.91
C THR A 167 -15.35 -1.98 -7.71
N SER A 168 -16.01 -2.32 -8.83
CA SER A 168 -17.19 -3.20 -8.81
C SER A 168 -16.91 -4.41 -7.94
N PRO A 169 -17.76 -4.68 -6.95
CA PRO A 169 -17.72 -5.97 -6.29
C PRO A 169 -17.83 -7.05 -7.38
N SER A 170 -17.09 -8.13 -7.22
CA SER A 170 -17.26 -9.32 -8.06
C SER A 170 -18.75 -9.67 -8.09
N PRO A 171 -19.30 -10.25 -9.17
CA PRO A 171 -20.67 -10.74 -9.18
C PRO A 171 -21.02 -11.63 -7.98
N ARG A 172 -20.01 -12.18 -7.29
CA ARG A 172 -20.16 -12.93 -6.04
C ARG A 172 -20.41 -12.03 -4.81
N ASP A 173 -20.03 -10.76 -4.86
CA ASP A 173 -20.19 -9.81 -3.75
C ASP A 173 -21.52 -9.05 -3.83
N LEU A 174 -22.22 -9.08 -4.97
CA LEU A 174 -23.53 -8.47 -5.17
C LEU A 174 -24.66 -9.16 -4.40
N SER A 175 -24.42 -10.38 -3.88
CA SER A 175 -25.41 -11.13 -3.10
C SER A 175 -25.56 -10.66 -1.64
N THR A 176 -24.70 -9.78 -1.13
CA THR A 176 -24.66 -9.38 0.28
C THR A 176 -24.93 -7.91 0.57
N SER A 177 -24.95 -7.05 -0.43
CA SER A 177 -25.28 -5.62 -0.23
C SER A 177 -26.71 -5.29 -0.59
N ARG A 178 -27.68 -5.61 0.29
CA ARG A 178 -28.97 -4.93 0.30
C ARG A 178 -28.72 -3.47 0.70
N MET A 179 -28.97 -2.53 -0.22
CA MET A 179 -29.13 -1.14 0.16
C MET A 179 -30.24 -1.03 1.21
N PRO A 180 -30.07 -0.29 2.30
CA PRO A 180 -31.18 0.00 3.18
C PRO A 180 -32.20 0.81 2.39
N SER A 181 -33.42 0.29 2.29
CA SER A 181 -34.57 1.03 1.76
C SER A 181 -34.80 2.25 2.64
N SER A 182 -34.73 3.42 2.04
CA SER A 182 -35.18 4.66 2.67
C SER A 182 -36.67 4.53 2.99
N ALA A 183 -37.01 4.56 4.28
CA ALA A 183 -38.31 4.95 4.77
C ALA A 183 -38.26 6.44 5.13
#